data_437ad496cac5f9072159df38427a97cb
#
_entry.id   437ad496cac5f9072159df38427a97cb
#
_cell.length_a   1.000
_cell.length_b   1.000
_cell.length_c   1.000
_cell.angle_alpha   90.00
_cell.angle_beta   90.00
_cell.angle_gamma   90.00
#
_symmetry.space_group_name_H-M   'P 1'
#
loop_
_entity.id
_entity.type
_entity.pdbx_description
1 polymer ?
#
loop_
_entity_poly.entity_id
_entity_poly.type
_entity_poly.pdbx_seq_one_letter_code
_entity_poly.pdbx_strand_id
1 'polypeptide(L)'
;VVAVDDSITRKTGRCIPGCGWRKDPLGPPFNVNFVWGQRVLQFSAAIPAGDGSARLVPVDWQEAPMPKKPRAQAGPQTQAAYLEARKQANLNLVAAARMARLREATGRRIHFVSDGRFTNRTLLRRLPENTVLIGRVRKDTVLYAPCAAQPGRNGRPRRYGQVLPTPEQLRLDDGVPWTRVSAFAAEKKKRHDFKIKAFGPVMARITGVHTPVRVVVIAPLGYRLRKGGKLLYRQPAYLLCTDAGLPVQDILQQYLWRWDIEVNFKDEKKTCSE
;
A
#
# COMPACT_ATOMS: atom_id res chain seq x y z
N VAL A 1 -6.75 0.52 -12.94
CA VAL A 1 -6.02 0.75 -11.68
C VAL A 1 -7.01 0.93 -10.56
N VAL A 2 -6.77 0.28 -9.42
CA VAL A 2 -7.65 0.34 -8.24
C VAL A 2 -6.80 0.70 -7.02
N ALA A 3 -7.09 1.83 -6.40
CA ALA A 3 -6.48 2.23 -5.14
C ALA A 3 -7.14 1.50 -3.96
N VAL A 4 -6.32 1.12 -2.98
CA VAL A 4 -6.76 0.41 -1.76
C VAL A 4 -6.26 1.15 -0.54
N ASP A 5 -7.19 1.50 0.35
CA ASP A 5 -6.84 2.12 1.63
C ASP A 5 -7.92 1.85 2.68
N ASP A 6 -7.60 2.08 3.95
CA ASP A 6 -8.56 1.97 5.05
C ASP A 6 -8.75 3.32 5.75
N SER A 7 -9.96 3.55 6.23
CA SER A 7 -10.29 4.73 6.99
C SER A 7 -11.14 4.40 8.21
N ILE A 8 -11.17 5.34 9.16
CA ILE A 8 -12.03 5.26 10.34
C ILE A 8 -13.08 6.35 10.23
N THR A 9 -14.35 5.93 10.17
CA THR A 9 -15.50 6.83 10.26
C THR A 9 -15.89 6.96 11.72
N ARG A 10 -15.77 8.15 12.27
CA ARG A 10 -16.16 8.46 13.66
C ARG A 10 -17.67 8.28 13.84
N LYS A 11 -18.09 7.74 14.94
CA LYS A 11 -19.49 7.53 15.31
C LYS A 11 -19.74 8.02 16.73
N THR A 12 -20.96 8.46 16.99
CA THR A 12 -21.42 8.94 18.31
C THR A 12 -22.22 7.86 19.05
N GLY A 13 -22.95 7.02 18.32
CA GLY A 13 -23.76 5.96 18.89
C GLY A 13 -22.95 4.81 19.47
N ARG A 14 -23.26 4.40 20.70
CA ARG A 14 -22.55 3.30 21.40
C ARG A 14 -22.97 1.90 20.96
N CYS A 15 -24.19 1.76 20.39
CA CYS A 15 -24.76 0.49 19.98
C CYS A 15 -24.63 0.20 18.47
N ILE A 16 -23.81 0.95 17.74
CA ILE A 16 -23.60 0.75 16.30
C ILE A 16 -22.73 -0.50 16.11
N PRO A 17 -23.20 -1.52 15.35
CA PRO A 17 -22.40 -2.70 15.05
C PRO A 17 -21.06 -2.34 14.40
N GLY A 18 -20.00 -3.12 14.68
CA GLY A 18 -18.66 -2.89 14.13
C GLY A 18 -17.89 -1.70 14.70
N CYS A 19 -18.54 -0.84 15.50
CA CYS A 19 -17.87 0.25 16.20
C CYS A 19 -16.97 -0.24 17.33
N GLY A 20 -15.87 0.48 17.52
CA GLY A 20 -14.93 0.23 18.61
C GLY A 20 -13.95 1.38 18.77
N TRP A 21 -13.24 1.38 19.89
CA TRP A 21 -12.15 2.31 20.11
C TRP A 21 -10.97 1.97 19.20
N ARG A 22 -10.51 2.96 18.46
CA ARG A 22 -9.44 2.85 17.47
C ARG A 22 -8.39 3.91 17.73
N LYS A 23 -7.12 3.57 17.54
CA LYS A 23 -6.07 4.58 17.48
C LYS A 23 -6.38 5.54 16.34
N ASP A 24 -6.41 6.83 16.63
CA ASP A 24 -6.60 7.87 15.62
C ASP A 24 -5.34 7.96 14.74
N PRO A 25 -5.41 7.66 13.44
CA PRO A 25 -4.26 7.77 12.55
C PRO A 25 -3.85 9.22 12.30
N LEU A 26 -4.74 10.18 12.56
CA LEU A 26 -4.52 11.62 12.39
C LEU A 26 -4.13 12.31 13.71
N GLY A 27 -4.08 11.55 14.81
CA GLY A 27 -3.64 12.07 16.10
C GLY A 27 -2.15 12.45 16.09
N PRO A 28 -1.74 13.34 17.00
CA PRO A 28 -0.36 13.76 17.09
C PRO A 28 0.57 12.56 17.40
N PRO A 29 1.77 12.50 16.82
CA PRO A 29 2.64 11.32 16.90
C PRO A 29 3.16 11.04 18.33
N PHE A 30 3.17 12.03 19.20
CA PHE A 30 3.63 11.94 20.58
C PHE A 30 2.51 11.65 21.59
N ASN A 31 1.25 11.59 21.15
CA ASN A 31 0.12 11.28 22.02
C ASN A 31 -0.77 10.20 21.36
N VAL A 32 -1.06 9.14 22.11
CA VAL A 32 -1.95 8.08 21.64
C VAL A 32 -3.38 8.52 21.84
N ASN A 33 -4.01 8.94 20.79
CA ASN A 33 -5.42 9.33 20.78
C ASN A 33 -6.29 8.19 20.27
N PHE A 34 -7.46 8.00 20.88
CA PHE A 34 -8.43 7.01 20.44
C PHE A 34 -9.71 7.68 19.98
N VAL A 35 -10.28 7.15 18.93
CA VAL A 35 -11.59 7.55 18.41
C VAL A 35 -12.55 6.36 18.44
N TRP A 36 -13.80 6.62 18.76
CA TRP A 36 -14.88 5.65 18.62
C TRP A 36 -15.36 5.68 17.16
N GLY A 37 -15.35 4.53 16.48
CA GLY A 37 -15.77 4.51 15.09
C GLY A 37 -15.68 3.12 14.45
N GLN A 38 -16.17 3.07 13.23
CA GLN A 38 -16.08 1.92 12.32
C GLN A 38 -14.85 2.07 11.44
N ARG A 39 -14.13 0.97 11.23
CA ARG A 39 -13.06 0.90 10.24
C ARG A 39 -13.60 0.29 8.96
N VAL A 40 -13.30 0.94 7.86
CA VAL A 40 -13.71 0.53 6.52
C VAL A 40 -12.49 0.36 5.63
N LEU A 41 -12.55 -0.62 4.76
CA LEU A 41 -11.60 -0.85 3.68
C LEU A 41 -12.30 -0.44 2.39
N GLN A 42 -11.68 0.43 1.60
CA GLN A 42 -12.23 0.94 0.36
C GLN A 42 -11.32 0.62 -0.81
N PHE A 43 -11.97 0.32 -1.94
CA PHE A 43 -11.35 0.16 -3.23
C PHE A 43 -11.93 1.20 -4.17
N SER A 44 -11.07 2.00 -4.79
CA SER A 44 -11.49 3.07 -5.70
C SER A 44 -10.81 2.90 -7.06
N ALA A 45 -11.62 2.80 -8.11
CA ALA A 45 -11.12 2.67 -9.47
C ALA A 45 -10.69 4.02 -10.02
N ALA A 46 -9.54 4.06 -10.68
CA ALA A 46 -9.05 5.25 -11.36
C ALA A 46 -9.68 5.38 -12.74
N ILE A 47 -10.26 6.54 -13.01
CA ILE A 47 -10.71 6.98 -14.33
C ILE A 47 -9.70 8.00 -14.83
N PRO A 48 -8.78 7.61 -15.74
CA PRO A 48 -7.75 8.51 -16.24
C PRO A 48 -8.34 9.61 -17.13
N ALA A 49 -7.77 10.80 -17.06
CA ALA A 49 -8.03 11.92 -17.95
C ALA A 49 -6.85 12.14 -18.92
N GLY A 50 -7.08 12.84 -20.02
CA GLY A 50 -6.08 13.05 -21.07
C GLY A 50 -4.85 13.87 -20.63
N ASP A 51 -4.94 14.64 -19.54
CA ASP A 51 -3.82 15.39 -18.98
C ASP A 51 -2.88 14.54 -18.09
N GLY A 52 -3.23 13.26 -17.86
CA GLY A 52 -2.52 12.33 -16.98
C GLY A 52 -3.02 12.34 -15.54
N SER A 53 -4.01 13.16 -15.21
CA SER A 53 -4.74 13.04 -13.95
C SER A 53 -5.64 11.80 -13.97
N ALA A 54 -6.19 11.45 -12.83
CA ALA A 54 -7.28 10.48 -12.73
C ALA A 54 -8.22 10.91 -11.61
N ARG A 55 -9.49 10.62 -11.77
CA ARG A 55 -10.46 10.67 -10.67
C ARG A 55 -10.64 9.27 -10.11
N LEU A 56 -10.55 9.11 -8.82
CA LEU A 56 -10.87 7.85 -8.16
C LEU A 56 -12.37 7.80 -7.82
N VAL A 57 -13.01 6.68 -8.17
CA VAL A 57 -14.41 6.40 -7.89
C VAL A 57 -14.49 5.16 -7.00
N PRO A 58 -15.14 5.20 -5.83
CA PRO A 58 -15.35 4.04 -4.99
C PRO A 58 -16.11 2.95 -5.76
N VAL A 59 -15.55 1.74 -5.81
CA VAL A 59 -16.13 0.58 -6.52
C VAL A 59 -16.42 -0.59 -5.60
N ASP A 60 -15.77 -0.63 -4.44
CA ASP A 60 -15.99 -1.65 -3.44
C ASP A 60 -15.68 -1.13 -2.05
N TRP A 61 -16.47 -1.56 -1.09
CA TRP A 61 -16.39 -1.13 0.29
C TRP A 61 -16.66 -2.30 1.23
N GLN A 62 -15.82 -2.44 2.24
CA GLN A 62 -15.93 -3.52 3.22
C GLN A 62 -15.73 -2.99 4.63
N GLU A 63 -16.70 -3.20 5.49
CA GLU A 63 -16.50 -3.02 6.92
C GLU A 63 -15.44 -4.00 7.43
N ALA A 64 -14.51 -3.49 8.22
CA ALA A 64 -13.42 -4.27 8.80
C ALA A 64 -13.41 -4.15 10.34
N PRO A 65 -14.43 -4.72 11.03
CA PRO A 65 -14.52 -4.66 12.47
C PRO A 65 -13.35 -5.41 13.11
N MET A 66 -12.96 -4.98 14.31
CA MET A 66 -12.04 -5.76 15.15
C MET A 66 -12.81 -6.39 16.29
N PRO A 67 -12.61 -7.67 16.58
CA PRO A 67 -13.25 -8.31 17.71
C PRO A 67 -12.84 -7.63 19.02
N LYS A 68 -13.78 -7.48 19.92
CA LYS A 68 -13.58 -6.89 21.24
C LYS A 68 -12.66 -7.81 22.05
N LYS A 69 -11.57 -7.26 22.60
CA LYS A 69 -10.68 -8.01 23.48
C LYS A 69 -11.46 -8.42 24.74
N PRO A 70 -11.46 -9.70 25.11
CA PRO A 70 -12.09 -10.15 26.35
C PRO A 70 -11.37 -9.59 27.58
N ARG A 71 -12.02 -9.60 28.72
CA ARG A 71 -11.40 -9.26 30.02
C ARG A 71 -10.28 -10.26 30.33
N ALA A 72 -9.30 -9.86 31.15
CA ALA A 72 -8.16 -10.72 31.49
C ALA A 72 -8.56 -12.03 32.17
N GLN A 73 -9.65 -11.99 32.93
CA GLN A 73 -10.19 -13.14 33.64
C GLN A 73 -11.16 -14.02 32.78
N ALA A 74 -11.32 -13.71 31.50
CA ALA A 74 -12.17 -14.51 30.64
C ALA A 74 -11.63 -15.93 30.47
N GLY A 75 -12.52 -16.91 30.48
CA GLY A 75 -12.16 -18.33 30.38
C GLY A 75 -11.40 -18.66 29.08
N PRO A 76 -10.67 -19.79 29.05
CA PRO A 76 -9.82 -20.20 27.91
C PRO A 76 -10.56 -20.26 26.58
N GLN A 77 -11.80 -20.73 26.58
CA GLN A 77 -12.63 -20.79 25.37
C GLN A 77 -12.90 -19.40 24.76
N THR A 78 -13.24 -18.42 25.61
CA THR A 78 -13.48 -17.03 25.15
C THR A 78 -12.22 -16.40 24.61
N GLN A 79 -11.07 -16.68 25.22
CA GLN A 79 -9.79 -16.20 24.73
C GLN A 79 -9.42 -16.86 23.38
N ALA A 80 -9.63 -18.16 23.22
CA ALA A 80 -9.39 -18.87 21.97
C ALA A 80 -10.29 -18.36 20.84
N ALA A 81 -11.59 -18.18 21.10
CA ALA A 81 -12.54 -17.60 20.15
C ALA A 81 -12.12 -16.17 19.72
N TYR A 82 -11.66 -15.36 20.66
CA TYR A 82 -11.15 -14.02 20.34
C TYR A 82 -9.90 -14.09 19.44
N LEU A 83 -8.95 -14.97 19.72
CA LEU A 83 -7.74 -15.11 18.92
C LEU A 83 -8.07 -15.54 17.49
N GLU A 84 -9.02 -16.46 17.32
CA GLU A 84 -9.45 -16.89 16.00
C GLU A 84 -10.18 -15.77 15.25
N ALA A 85 -11.14 -15.11 15.88
CA ALA A 85 -11.83 -13.96 15.31
C ALA A 85 -10.86 -12.83 14.94
N ARG A 86 -9.81 -12.61 15.75
CA ARG A 86 -8.75 -11.63 15.45
C ARG A 86 -7.90 -12.00 14.23
N LYS A 87 -7.63 -13.29 14.02
CA LYS A 87 -6.94 -13.76 12.81
C LYS A 87 -7.78 -13.45 11.57
N GLN A 88 -9.07 -13.79 11.62
CA GLN A 88 -10.00 -13.56 10.51
C GLN A 88 -10.23 -12.07 10.23
N ALA A 89 -10.23 -11.25 11.27
CA ALA A 89 -10.35 -9.78 11.16
C ALA A 89 -9.05 -9.09 10.69
N ASN A 90 -8.03 -9.85 10.25
CA ASN A 90 -6.80 -9.28 9.70
C ASN A 90 -7.09 -8.52 8.42
N LEU A 91 -6.85 -7.21 8.44
CA LEU A 91 -7.16 -6.30 7.33
C LEU A 91 -6.53 -6.73 6.00
N ASN A 92 -5.34 -7.31 6.04
CA ASN A 92 -4.65 -7.78 4.83
C ASN A 92 -5.28 -9.06 4.26
N LEU A 93 -5.89 -9.90 5.09
CA LEU A 93 -6.66 -11.05 4.61
C LEU A 93 -7.97 -10.59 3.98
N VAL A 94 -8.66 -9.65 4.63
CA VAL A 94 -9.88 -9.04 4.08
C VAL A 94 -9.59 -8.37 2.75
N ALA A 95 -8.51 -7.58 2.67
CA ALA A 95 -8.08 -6.93 1.43
C ALA A 95 -7.80 -7.95 0.31
N ALA A 96 -7.05 -9.02 0.60
CA ALA A 96 -6.76 -10.06 -0.38
C ALA A 96 -8.02 -10.74 -0.91
N ALA A 97 -8.98 -11.06 -0.03
CA ALA A 97 -10.26 -11.65 -0.41
C ALA A 97 -11.08 -10.71 -1.30
N ARG A 98 -11.11 -9.40 -0.99
CA ARG A 98 -11.80 -8.40 -1.82
C ARG A 98 -11.11 -8.19 -3.17
N MET A 99 -9.78 -8.19 -3.22
CA MET A 99 -9.02 -8.14 -4.48
C MET A 99 -9.35 -9.34 -5.37
N ALA A 100 -9.45 -10.55 -4.80
CA ALA A 100 -9.83 -11.73 -5.53
C ALA A 100 -11.25 -11.60 -6.13
N ARG A 101 -12.21 -11.16 -5.33
CA ARG A 101 -13.58 -10.92 -5.77
C ARG A 101 -13.68 -9.87 -6.90
N LEU A 102 -12.96 -8.75 -6.78
CA LEU A 102 -12.91 -7.73 -7.84
C LEU A 102 -12.30 -8.28 -9.13
N ARG A 103 -11.22 -9.07 -9.02
CA ARG A 103 -10.58 -9.71 -10.16
C ARG A 103 -11.53 -10.69 -10.85
N GLU A 104 -12.23 -11.51 -10.09
CA GLU A 104 -13.22 -12.46 -10.61
C GLU A 104 -14.38 -11.74 -11.29
N ALA A 105 -14.98 -10.77 -10.62
CA ALA A 105 -16.13 -10.02 -11.14
C ALA A 105 -15.83 -9.25 -12.44
N THR A 106 -14.60 -8.77 -12.61
CA THR A 106 -14.24 -8.00 -13.82
C THR A 106 -13.67 -8.85 -14.95
N GLY A 107 -13.10 -10.00 -14.66
CA GLY A 107 -12.36 -10.82 -15.62
C GLY A 107 -11.07 -10.16 -16.15
N ARG A 108 -10.74 -8.93 -15.75
CA ARG A 108 -9.66 -8.10 -16.30
C ARG A 108 -8.40 -8.17 -15.44
N ARG A 109 -7.25 -7.88 -16.04
CA ARG A 109 -6.03 -7.59 -15.28
C ARG A 109 -6.22 -6.32 -14.46
N ILE A 110 -5.99 -6.39 -13.15
CA ILE A 110 -6.13 -5.24 -12.24
C ILE A 110 -4.77 -4.87 -11.67
N HIS A 111 -4.44 -3.58 -11.70
CA HIS A 111 -3.32 -3.02 -10.97
C HIS A 111 -3.85 -2.41 -9.67
N PHE A 112 -3.51 -3.01 -8.53
CA PHE A 112 -3.82 -2.46 -7.22
C PHE A 112 -2.70 -1.53 -6.77
N VAL A 113 -3.06 -0.37 -6.24
CA VAL A 113 -2.11 0.59 -5.68
C VAL A 113 -2.43 0.82 -4.20
N SER A 114 -1.42 0.73 -3.35
CA SER A 114 -1.62 0.78 -1.90
C SER A 114 -0.48 1.47 -1.15
N ASP A 115 -0.74 1.79 0.11
CA ASP A 115 0.29 2.24 1.04
C ASP A 115 1.13 1.07 1.59
N GLY A 116 2.05 1.36 2.53
CA GLY A 116 2.89 0.35 3.15
C GLY A 116 2.14 -0.64 4.05
N ARG A 117 0.91 -0.32 4.48
CA ARG A 117 0.08 -1.22 5.30
C ARG A 117 -0.32 -2.47 4.53
N PHE A 118 -0.62 -2.32 3.24
CA PHE A 118 -1.06 -3.41 2.37
C PHE A 118 0.10 -4.03 1.56
N THR A 119 1.31 -3.48 1.66
CA THR A 119 2.49 -4.03 0.99
C THR A 119 3.26 -4.94 1.95
N ASN A 120 2.67 -6.07 2.28
CA ASN A 120 3.26 -7.02 3.22
C ASN A 120 3.08 -8.48 2.78
N ARG A 121 3.80 -9.39 3.48
CA ARG A 121 3.81 -10.81 3.13
C ARG A 121 2.43 -11.47 3.18
N THR A 122 1.55 -11.03 4.08
CA THR A 122 0.21 -11.63 4.24
C THR A 122 -0.64 -11.41 3.00
N LEU A 123 -0.63 -10.19 2.47
CA LEU A 123 -1.36 -9.83 1.26
C LEU A 123 -0.66 -10.34 0.00
N LEU A 124 0.64 -10.08 -0.14
CA LEU A 124 1.41 -10.42 -1.35
C LEU A 124 1.38 -11.91 -1.69
N ARG A 125 1.33 -12.79 -0.68
CA ARG A 125 1.18 -14.25 -0.90
C ARG A 125 -0.19 -14.68 -1.39
N ARG A 126 -1.17 -13.81 -1.27
CA ARG A 126 -2.58 -14.06 -1.63
C ARG A 126 -3.05 -13.16 -2.76
N LEU A 127 -2.11 -12.48 -3.38
CA LEU A 127 -2.43 -11.64 -4.52
C LEU A 127 -3.04 -12.54 -5.62
N PRO A 128 -4.23 -12.21 -6.14
CA PRO A 128 -4.88 -13.02 -7.16
C PRO A 128 -4.04 -13.09 -8.44
N GLU A 129 -4.18 -14.17 -9.17
CA GLU A 129 -3.57 -14.29 -10.49
C GLU A 129 -4.03 -13.17 -11.42
N ASN A 130 -3.16 -12.81 -12.37
CA ASN A 130 -3.41 -11.72 -13.32
C ASN A 130 -3.70 -10.38 -12.64
N THR A 131 -3.04 -10.12 -11.50
CA THR A 131 -3.08 -8.82 -10.81
C THR A 131 -1.66 -8.31 -10.56
N VAL A 132 -1.53 -7.00 -10.43
CA VAL A 132 -0.29 -6.31 -10.07
C VAL A 132 -0.53 -5.53 -8.80
N LEU A 133 0.42 -5.56 -7.87
CA LEU A 133 0.42 -4.66 -6.72
C LEU A 133 1.58 -3.67 -6.86
N ILE A 134 1.26 -2.39 -6.80
CA ILE A 134 2.21 -1.29 -6.64
C ILE A 134 2.01 -0.74 -5.24
N GLY A 135 3.01 -0.87 -4.38
CA GLY A 135 2.84 -0.46 -3.00
C GLY A 135 4.11 0.09 -2.37
N ARG A 136 3.95 0.86 -1.31
CA ARG A 136 5.08 1.43 -0.60
C ARG A 136 5.75 0.37 0.27
N VAL A 137 7.10 0.33 0.24
CA VAL A 137 7.91 -0.54 1.09
C VAL A 137 8.82 0.27 2.01
N ARG A 138 9.39 -0.38 2.98
CA ARG A 138 10.33 0.22 3.91
C ARG A 138 11.70 0.44 3.24
N LYS A 139 12.41 1.46 3.71
CA LYS A 139 13.75 1.80 3.23
C LYS A 139 14.79 0.69 3.43
N ASP A 140 14.55 -0.18 4.42
CA ASP A 140 15.39 -1.32 4.85
C ASP A 140 14.91 -2.67 4.29
N THR A 141 14.04 -2.68 3.28
CA THR A 141 13.55 -3.90 2.64
C THR A 141 14.72 -4.70 2.05
N VAL A 142 14.80 -5.98 2.44
CA VAL A 142 15.87 -6.86 1.97
C VAL A 142 15.59 -7.34 0.55
N LEU A 143 16.54 -7.09 -0.35
CA LEU A 143 16.48 -7.43 -1.75
C LEU A 143 17.57 -8.47 -2.09
N TYR A 144 17.29 -9.28 -3.11
CA TYR A 144 18.22 -10.30 -3.61
C TYR A 144 18.22 -10.30 -5.14
N ALA A 145 19.33 -10.72 -5.72
CA ALA A 145 19.36 -11.08 -7.13
C ALA A 145 18.43 -12.29 -7.39
N PRO A 146 17.81 -12.39 -8.58
CA PRO A 146 17.17 -13.61 -9.00
C PRO A 146 18.17 -14.76 -8.93
N CYS A 147 17.71 -15.94 -8.47
CA CYS A 147 18.55 -17.13 -8.44
C CYS A 147 18.47 -17.83 -9.79
N ALA A 148 19.61 -18.05 -10.43
CA ALA A 148 19.66 -18.89 -11.61
C ALA A 148 19.34 -20.34 -11.23
N ALA A 149 18.55 -21.03 -12.07
CA ALA A 149 18.30 -22.45 -11.91
C ALA A 149 19.63 -23.20 -11.99
N GLN A 150 19.91 -24.04 -11.00
CA GLN A 150 21.07 -24.94 -10.99
C GLN A 150 20.57 -26.36 -11.28
N PRO A 151 20.60 -26.79 -12.54
CA PRO A 151 20.25 -28.18 -12.89
C PRO A 151 21.21 -29.17 -12.21
N GLY A 152 20.69 -30.28 -11.75
CA GLY A 152 21.50 -31.39 -11.16
C GLY A 152 21.84 -31.27 -9.68
N ARG A 153 21.37 -30.24 -8.96
CA ARG A 153 21.58 -30.13 -7.52
C ARG A 153 20.45 -30.80 -6.74
N ASN A 154 20.80 -31.79 -5.93
CA ASN A 154 19.85 -32.42 -5.01
C ASN A 154 19.46 -31.45 -3.87
N GLY A 155 18.19 -31.49 -3.46
CA GLY A 155 17.66 -30.71 -2.35
C GLY A 155 16.74 -29.57 -2.80
N ARG A 156 16.27 -28.77 -1.81
CA ARG A 156 15.34 -27.66 -2.06
C ARG A 156 16.01 -26.55 -2.88
N PRO A 157 15.46 -26.13 -4.03
CA PRO A 157 16.03 -25.07 -4.84
C PRO A 157 16.23 -23.77 -4.04
N ARG A 158 17.35 -23.11 -4.27
CA ARG A 158 17.60 -21.78 -3.72
C ARG A 158 16.56 -20.80 -4.27
N ARG A 159 15.96 -20.02 -3.38
CA ARG A 159 14.92 -19.04 -3.73
C ARG A 159 15.50 -17.66 -4.01
N TYR A 160 16.62 -17.35 -3.40
CA TYR A 160 17.25 -16.02 -3.43
C TYR A 160 18.71 -16.19 -3.83
N GLY A 161 19.17 -15.33 -4.73
CA GLY A 161 20.57 -15.20 -5.09
C GLY A 161 21.35 -14.38 -4.07
N GLN A 162 22.33 -13.64 -4.53
CA GLN A 162 23.14 -12.73 -3.72
C GLN A 162 22.27 -11.63 -3.10
N VAL A 163 22.58 -11.21 -1.88
CA VAL A 163 21.97 -10.05 -1.23
C VAL A 163 22.33 -8.78 -2.00
N LEU A 164 21.33 -7.98 -2.30
CA LEU A 164 21.49 -6.69 -2.97
C LEU A 164 21.38 -5.54 -1.95
N PRO A 165 21.86 -4.36 -2.28
CA PRO A 165 21.66 -3.16 -1.47
C PRO A 165 20.18 -2.91 -1.18
N THR A 166 19.89 -2.42 0.01
CA THR A 166 18.51 -2.01 0.40
C THR A 166 18.06 -0.79 -0.43
N PRO A 167 16.76 -0.49 -0.51
CA PRO A 167 16.26 0.69 -1.22
C PRO A 167 16.92 2.00 -0.75
N GLU A 168 17.26 2.11 0.54
CA GLU A 168 17.95 3.29 1.06
C GLU A 168 19.41 3.34 0.60
N GLN A 169 20.14 2.23 0.63
CA GLN A 169 21.50 2.15 0.12
C GLN A 169 21.53 2.49 -1.37
N LEU A 170 20.60 1.96 -2.16
CA LEU A 170 20.43 2.31 -3.58
C LEU A 170 20.15 3.80 -3.80
N ARG A 171 19.38 4.43 -2.90
CA ARG A 171 19.13 5.87 -2.95
C ARG A 171 20.40 6.68 -2.78
N LEU A 172 21.27 6.25 -1.87
CA LEU A 172 22.51 6.92 -1.49
C LEU A 172 23.69 6.59 -2.43
N ASP A 173 23.56 5.57 -3.25
CA ASP A 173 24.61 5.13 -4.16
C ASP A 173 24.74 6.11 -5.34
N ASP A 174 25.81 6.91 -5.35
CA ASP A 174 26.09 7.88 -6.42
C ASP A 174 26.52 7.21 -7.73
N GLY A 175 26.93 5.92 -7.69
CA GLY A 175 27.22 5.13 -8.88
C GLY A 175 25.98 4.81 -9.73
N VAL A 176 24.80 4.93 -9.15
CA VAL A 176 23.53 4.73 -9.86
C VAL A 176 22.90 6.10 -10.16
N PRO A 177 22.79 6.49 -11.44
CA PRO A 177 22.29 7.80 -11.81
C PRO A 177 20.79 7.95 -11.55
N TRP A 178 20.35 9.16 -11.22
CA TRP A 178 18.95 9.53 -11.14
C TRP A 178 18.37 9.78 -12.53
N THR A 179 17.25 9.14 -12.84
CA THR A 179 16.47 9.41 -14.06
C THR A 179 15.32 10.36 -13.75
N ARG A 180 15.03 11.29 -14.64
CA ARG A 180 13.85 12.17 -14.53
C ARG A 180 12.65 11.50 -15.21
N VAL A 181 11.54 11.43 -14.48
CA VAL A 181 10.28 10.90 -14.98
C VAL A 181 9.17 11.91 -14.70
N SER A 182 8.50 12.35 -15.76
CA SER A 182 7.40 13.29 -15.64
C SER A 182 6.09 12.55 -15.37
N ALA A 183 5.39 12.93 -14.31
CA ALA A 183 4.09 12.38 -13.94
C ALA A 183 3.16 13.45 -13.41
N PHE A 184 1.86 13.23 -13.50
CA PHE A 184 0.86 14.13 -12.94
C PHE A 184 0.80 13.95 -11.42
N ALA A 185 1.01 15.05 -10.70
CA ALA A 185 0.91 15.09 -9.25
C ALA A 185 -0.41 15.78 -8.84
N ALA A 186 -1.39 15.01 -8.37
CA ALA A 186 -2.73 15.48 -8.01
C ALA A 186 -2.69 16.68 -7.05
N GLU A 187 -1.82 16.63 -6.04
CA GLU A 187 -1.62 17.70 -5.07
C GLU A 187 -1.20 19.03 -5.70
N LYS A 188 -0.45 18.99 -6.80
CA LYS A 188 -0.02 20.19 -7.54
C LYS A 188 -0.93 20.51 -8.74
N LYS A 189 -1.88 19.65 -9.04
CA LYS A 189 -2.77 19.73 -10.22
C LYS A 189 -2.00 19.96 -11.53
N LYS A 190 -0.80 19.40 -11.65
CA LYS A 190 0.07 19.54 -12.83
C LYS A 190 1.10 18.44 -12.92
N ARG A 191 1.69 18.31 -14.09
CA ARG A 191 2.85 17.42 -14.27
C ARG A 191 4.07 17.96 -13.51
N HIS A 192 4.83 17.04 -12.95
CA HIS A 192 6.04 17.32 -12.19
C HIS A 192 7.11 16.29 -12.53
N ASP A 193 8.36 16.74 -12.58
CA ASP A 193 9.50 15.86 -12.81
C ASP A 193 10.01 15.29 -11.50
N PHE A 194 9.95 13.98 -11.41
CA PHE A 194 10.46 13.20 -10.29
C PHE A 194 11.84 12.64 -10.63
N LYS A 195 12.77 12.75 -9.70
CA LYS A 195 14.04 12.02 -9.78
C LYS A 195 13.83 10.63 -9.20
N ILE A 196 14.13 9.62 -9.98
CA ILE A 196 13.92 8.22 -9.58
C ILE A 196 15.14 7.37 -9.89
N LYS A 197 15.31 6.27 -9.13
CA LYS A 197 16.15 5.14 -9.48
C LYS A 197 15.28 3.90 -9.53
N ALA A 198 15.47 3.05 -10.54
CA ALA A 198 14.65 1.84 -10.71
C ALA A 198 15.56 0.61 -10.78
N PHE A 199 15.18 -0.43 -10.05
CA PHE A 199 15.92 -1.68 -9.94
C PHE A 199 15.00 -2.85 -10.20
N GLY A 200 15.47 -3.81 -10.96
CA GLY A 200 14.72 -5.02 -11.24
C GLY A 200 15.09 -5.62 -12.60
N PRO A 201 14.78 -6.90 -12.78
CA PRO A 201 14.07 -7.77 -11.82
C PRO A 201 14.92 -8.11 -10.59
N VAL A 202 14.32 -8.01 -9.39
CA VAL A 202 14.93 -8.39 -8.11
C VAL A 202 13.98 -9.25 -7.30
N MET A 203 14.50 -10.05 -6.37
CA MET A 203 13.69 -10.81 -5.43
C MET A 203 13.57 -10.04 -4.11
N ALA A 204 12.36 -9.91 -3.58
CA ALA A 204 12.14 -9.27 -2.29
C ALA A 204 11.63 -10.29 -1.26
N ARG A 205 12.27 -10.36 -0.09
CA ARG A 205 11.88 -11.30 0.96
C ARG A 205 10.45 -11.07 1.45
N ILE A 206 9.99 -9.84 1.38
CA ILE A 206 8.65 -9.44 1.82
C ILE A 206 7.53 -10.08 1.00
N THR A 207 7.76 -10.36 -0.29
CA THR A 207 6.72 -10.96 -1.15
C THR A 207 6.35 -12.36 -0.70
N GLY A 208 7.32 -13.13 -0.20
CA GLY A 208 7.11 -14.53 0.14
C GLY A 208 6.72 -15.42 -1.05
N VAL A 209 6.72 -14.87 -2.25
CA VAL A 209 6.50 -15.51 -3.54
C VAL A 209 7.81 -15.50 -4.34
N HIS A 210 7.89 -16.33 -5.37
CA HIS A 210 9.12 -16.53 -6.16
C HIS A 210 9.17 -15.62 -7.40
N THR A 211 8.23 -14.69 -7.52
CA THR A 211 8.14 -13.79 -8.66
C THR A 211 9.08 -12.62 -8.48
N PRO A 212 9.92 -12.32 -9.47
CA PRO A 212 10.73 -11.12 -9.46
C PRO A 212 9.86 -9.86 -9.42
N VAL A 213 10.36 -8.83 -8.75
CA VAL A 213 9.68 -7.55 -8.58
C VAL A 213 10.56 -6.41 -9.10
N ARG A 214 9.96 -5.27 -9.32
CA ARG A 214 10.67 -4.00 -9.58
C ARG A 214 10.58 -3.12 -8.34
N VAL A 215 11.69 -2.49 -7.99
CA VAL A 215 11.77 -1.49 -6.92
C VAL A 215 12.04 -0.13 -7.54
N VAL A 216 11.28 0.88 -7.14
CA VAL A 216 11.43 2.26 -7.58
C VAL A 216 11.68 3.14 -6.37
N VAL A 217 12.78 3.87 -6.41
CA VAL A 217 13.18 4.84 -5.38
C VAL A 217 12.87 6.24 -5.90
N ILE A 218 12.05 6.99 -5.18
CA ILE A 218 11.71 8.37 -5.51
C ILE A 218 12.48 9.28 -4.57
N ALA A 219 13.22 10.22 -5.15
CA ALA A 219 14.00 11.20 -4.40
C ALA A 219 13.11 12.08 -3.52
N PRO A 220 13.65 12.65 -2.42
CA PRO A 220 12.98 13.67 -1.65
C PRO A 220 12.49 14.83 -2.52
N LEU A 221 11.22 15.19 -2.39
CA LEU A 221 10.62 16.29 -3.13
C LEU A 221 10.67 17.58 -2.30
N GLY A 222 11.25 18.61 -2.88
CA GLY A 222 11.23 19.94 -2.28
C GLY A 222 9.83 20.58 -2.34
N TYR A 223 9.41 21.20 -1.27
CA TYR A 223 8.18 22.01 -1.20
C TYR A 223 8.34 23.20 -0.30
N ARG A 224 7.49 24.20 -0.47
CA ARG A 224 7.42 25.39 0.39
C ARG A 224 6.01 25.52 0.93
N LEU A 225 5.86 25.79 2.21
CA LEU A 225 4.54 26.03 2.84
C LEU A 225 3.92 27.34 2.37
N ARG A 226 4.74 28.35 2.10
CA ARG A 226 4.34 29.67 1.62
C ARG A 226 5.27 30.12 0.49
N LYS A 227 4.79 30.97 -0.41
CA LYS A 227 5.61 31.61 -1.45
C LYS A 227 6.76 32.35 -0.76
N GLY A 228 8.01 32.12 -1.20
CA GLY A 228 9.20 32.72 -0.59
C GLY A 228 9.66 32.06 0.73
N GLY A 229 8.91 31.16 1.33
CA GLY A 229 9.27 30.46 2.57
C GLY A 229 10.43 29.47 2.40
N LYS A 230 10.91 28.92 3.54
CA LYS A 230 11.96 27.90 3.58
C LYS A 230 11.62 26.70 2.71
N LEU A 231 12.61 26.23 1.95
CA LEU A 231 12.50 24.97 1.20
C LEU A 231 12.56 23.80 2.19
N LEU A 232 11.52 23.01 2.20
CA LEU A 232 11.41 21.77 2.97
C LEU A 232 11.44 20.58 2.02
N TYR A 233 11.80 19.40 2.53
CA TYR A 233 11.84 18.19 1.73
C TYR A 233 10.92 17.13 2.33
N ARG A 234 10.10 16.51 1.48
CA ARG A 234 9.36 15.30 1.84
C ARG A 234 10.33 14.13 1.99
N GLN A 235 9.94 13.16 2.79
CA GLN A 235 10.69 11.92 2.88
C GLN A 235 10.72 11.20 1.52
N PRO A 236 11.83 10.51 1.18
CA PRO A 236 11.88 9.68 -0.01
C PRO A 236 10.80 8.61 0.03
N ALA A 237 10.38 8.13 -1.13
CA ALA A 237 9.44 7.02 -1.21
C ALA A 237 10.09 5.84 -1.93
N TYR A 238 9.78 4.64 -1.45
CA TYR A 238 10.26 3.37 -1.97
C TYR A 238 9.05 2.56 -2.38
N LEU A 239 8.94 2.24 -3.67
CA LEU A 239 7.84 1.46 -4.22
C LEU A 239 8.32 0.09 -4.63
N LEU A 240 7.45 -0.89 -4.50
CA LEU A 240 7.60 -2.23 -5.03
C LEU A 240 6.46 -2.50 -6.00
N CYS A 241 6.78 -2.99 -7.18
CA CYS A 241 5.83 -3.45 -8.18
C CYS A 241 6.00 -4.96 -8.38
N THR A 242 4.92 -5.73 -8.27
CA THR A 242 4.96 -7.19 -8.48
C THR A 242 5.08 -7.61 -9.94
N ASP A 243 4.94 -6.67 -10.86
CA ASP A 243 5.28 -6.85 -12.28
C ASP A 243 6.61 -6.15 -12.57
N ALA A 244 7.67 -6.93 -12.75
CA ALA A 244 9.00 -6.39 -13.06
C ALA A 244 9.09 -5.82 -14.48
N GLY A 245 8.15 -6.14 -15.37
CA GLY A 245 8.09 -5.64 -16.76
C GLY A 245 7.38 -4.30 -16.89
N LEU A 246 6.58 -3.89 -15.90
CA LEU A 246 5.79 -2.66 -15.99
C LEU A 246 6.71 -1.42 -16.12
N PRO A 247 6.45 -0.50 -17.08
CA PRO A 247 7.24 0.73 -17.24
C PRO A 247 7.26 1.56 -15.96
N VAL A 248 8.42 2.15 -15.65
CA VAL A 248 8.61 2.92 -14.42
C VAL A 248 7.70 4.14 -14.36
N GLN A 249 7.45 4.77 -15.49
CA GLN A 249 6.52 5.89 -15.61
C GLN A 249 5.10 5.49 -15.21
N ASP A 250 4.65 4.29 -15.61
CA ASP A 250 3.33 3.78 -15.26
C ASP A 250 3.25 3.42 -13.78
N ILE A 251 4.29 2.82 -13.23
CA ILE A 251 4.38 2.54 -11.79
C ILE A 251 4.24 3.84 -11.00
N LEU A 252 5.00 4.87 -11.37
CA LEU A 252 4.97 6.16 -10.71
C LEU A 252 3.60 6.83 -10.84
N GLN A 253 3.06 6.91 -12.06
CA GLN A 253 1.78 7.58 -12.32
C GLN A 253 0.63 6.90 -11.59
N GLN A 254 0.54 5.57 -11.67
CA GLN A 254 -0.51 4.80 -10.99
C GLN A 254 -0.42 4.95 -9.47
N TYR A 255 0.79 4.96 -8.92
CA TYR A 255 0.98 5.19 -7.48
C TYR A 255 0.57 6.60 -7.06
N LEU A 256 0.81 7.61 -7.88
CA LEU A 256 0.41 9.00 -7.60
C LEU A 256 -1.11 9.17 -7.61
N TRP A 257 -1.84 8.43 -8.44
CA TRP A 257 -3.31 8.46 -8.44
C TRP A 257 -3.91 7.99 -7.10
N ARG A 258 -3.19 7.16 -6.35
CA ARG A 258 -3.65 6.68 -5.04
C ARG A 258 -4.05 7.80 -4.08
N TRP A 259 -3.42 8.97 -4.15
CA TRP A 259 -3.73 10.09 -3.25
C TRP A 259 -5.18 10.54 -3.31
N ASP A 260 -5.85 10.35 -4.42
CA ASP A 260 -7.25 10.78 -4.57
C ASP A 260 -8.23 9.92 -3.75
N ILE A 261 -7.82 8.75 -3.23
CA ILE A 261 -8.65 7.99 -2.29
C ILE A 261 -8.82 8.74 -0.95
N GLU A 262 -7.84 9.54 -0.56
CA GLU A 262 -7.91 10.37 0.65
C GLU A 262 -8.93 11.51 0.46
N VAL A 263 -9.09 12.00 -0.77
CA VAL A 263 -10.13 12.97 -1.13
C VAL A 263 -11.50 12.31 -1.02
N ASN A 264 -11.67 11.09 -1.56
CA ASN A 264 -12.92 10.33 -1.43
C ASN A 264 -13.32 10.18 0.05
N PHE A 265 -12.40 9.72 0.91
CA PHE A 265 -12.69 9.60 2.35
C PHE A 265 -13.08 10.92 3.00
N LYS A 266 -12.51 12.04 2.56
CA LYS A 266 -12.86 13.36 3.08
C LYS A 266 -14.27 13.76 2.67
N ASP A 267 -14.64 13.51 1.43
CA ASP A 267 -15.94 13.87 0.88
C ASP A 267 -17.04 12.97 1.49
N GLU A 268 -16.81 11.67 1.58
CA GLU A 268 -17.71 10.72 2.23
C GLU A 268 -17.97 11.08 3.70
N LYS A 269 -16.92 11.48 4.45
CA LYS A 269 -17.08 11.91 5.85
C LYS A 269 -17.90 13.19 6.00
N LYS A 270 -17.84 14.09 5.04
CA LYS A 270 -18.67 15.31 5.04
C LYS A 270 -20.13 14.95 4.80
N THR A 271 -20.41 14.16 3.78
CA THR A 271 -21.77 13.76 3.41
C THR A 271 -22.45 12.89 4.48
N CYS A 272 -21.70 12.09 5.24
CA CYS A 272 -22.25 11.28 6.34
C CYS A 272 -22.37 12.04 7.67
N SER A 273 -21.98 13.30 7.74
CA SER A 273 -22.05 14.15 8.95
C SER A 273 -23.21 15.12 8.91
N GLU A 274 -23.87 15.26 7.78
CA GLU A 274 -25.15 15.95 7.56
C GLU A 274 -26.31 14.95 7.71
#